data_310f2c6a7f8eaea177b13dceb15b1e46
#
_entry.id   310f2c6a7f8eaea177b13dceb15b1e46
#
_cell.length_a   1.000
_cell.length_b   1.000
_cell.length_c   1.000
_cell.angle_alpha   90.00
_cell.angle_beta   90.00
_cell.angle_gamma   90.00
#
_symmetry.space_group_name_H-M   'P 1'
#
loop_
_entity.id
_entity.type
_entity.pdbx_description
1 polymer ?
#
loop_
_entity_poly.entity_id
_entity_poly.type
_entity_poly.pdbx_seq_one_letter_code
_entity_poly.pdbx_strand_id
1 'polypeptide(L)'
;MLNPSGTPEYEMDMKEAEAALHAYMNGFMVGGGVTVDNARHFIIQGASHVIVTSYVFKDGKINYENLDKMVREVGKEHLVLDLSCRKKDGRYYIVTDRWQKFTDTEVTVETLKELEKYAAEYLIHAVDVEGKKAGIDEELISMLGEYDGIPVTYAGGVSSFDDLKKVKELGKSKVDVTIGSALSIFGGDMQLEDVLKFINEE
;
A
#
# COMPACT_ATOMS: atom_id res chain seq x y z
N MET A 1 -11.00 -0.64 -3.47
CA MET A 1 -10.24 -1.11 -4.66
C MET A 1 -11.21 -1.10 -5.83
N LEU A 2 -10.85 -0.44 -6.93
CA LEU A 2 -11.73 -0.35 -8.11
C LEU A 2 -11.76 -1.68 -8.89
N ASN A 3 -12.91 -1.99 -9.45
CA ASN A 3 -13.08 -3.07 -10.42
C ASN A 3 -12.35 -2.76 -11.76
N PRO A 4 -12.20 -3.73 -12.67
CA PRO A 4 -11.54 -3.47 -13.94
C PRO A 4 -12.27 -2.40 -14.77
N SER A 5 -11.50 -1.48 -15.35
CA SER A 5 -12.00 -0.43 -16.22
C SER A 5 -12.87 -1.00 -17.37
N GLY A 6 -13.96 -0.31 -17.68
CA GLY A 6 -14.90 -0.71 -18.74
C GLY A 6 -15.98 -1.71 -18.31
N THR A 7 -16.09 -2.02 -17.01
CA THR A 7 -17.18 -2.83 -16.48
C THR A 7 -18.25 -1.92 -15.83
N PRO A 8 -19.54 -2.35 -15.75
CA PRO A 8 -20.57 -1.61 -15.02
C PRO A 8 -20.23 -1.41 -13.54
N GLU A 9 -19.55 -2.36 -12.93
CA GLU A 9 -19.07 -2.32 -11.56
C GLU A 9 -18.00 -1.22 -11.37
N TYR A 10 -17.15 -0.98 -12.35
CA TYR A 10 -16.19 0.11 -12.33
C TYR A 10 -16.86 1.49 -12.24
N GLU A 11 -17.94 1.70 -13.02
CA GLU A 11 -18.70 2.94 -12.99
C GLU A 11 -19.38 3.18 -11.62
N MET A 12 -19.82 2.11 -10.96
CA MET A 12 -20.36 2.19 -9.59
C MET A 12 -19.26 2.54 -8.59
N ASP A 13 -18.13 1.83 -8.65
CA ASP A 13 -16.98 2.08 -7.78
C ASP A 13 -16.45 3.51 -7.90
N MET A 14 -16.43 4.05 -9.13
CA MET A 14 -16.02 5.44 -9.37
C MET A 14 -16.91 6.44 -8.65
N LYS A 15 -18.23 6.26 -8.72
CA LYS A 15 -19.18 7.14 -8.03
C LYS A 15 -19.04 7.08 -6.51
N GLU A 16 -18.87 5.89 -5.95
CA GLU A 16 -18.67 5.71 -4.53
C GLU A 16 -17.31 6.30 -4.07
N ALA A 17 -16.26 6.10 -4.86
CA ALA A 17 -14.95 6.69 -4.59
C ALA A 17 -15.02 8.24 -4.61
N GLU A 18 -15.64 8.82 -5.62
CA GLU A 18 -15.83 10.28 -5.71
C GLU A 18 -16.65 10.82 -4.52
N ALA A 19 -17.72 10.13 -4.15
CA ALA A 19 -18.53 10.54 -2.99
C ALA A 19 -17.71 10.54 -1.69
N ALA A 20 -16.87 9.51 -1.48
CA ALA A 20 -15.99 9.44 -0.33
C ALA A 20 -14.91 10.54 -0.36
N LEU A 21 -14.28 10.77 -1.50
CA LEU A 21 -13.27 11.81 -1.69
C LEU A 21 -13.82 13.21 -1.40
N HIS A 22 -15.05 13.50 -1.87
CA HIS A 22 -15.72 14.77 -1.62
C HIS A 22 -16.14 14.94 -0.16
N ALA A 23 -16.46 13.84 0.53
CA ALA A 23 -16.84 13.88 1.95
C ALA A 23 -15.62 14.19 2.85
N TYR A 24 -14.42 13.80 2.44
CA TYR A 24 -13.20 14.05 3.21
C TYR A 24 -12.02 14.34 2.26
N MET A 25 -11.95 15.56 1.77
CA MET A 25 -10.91 16.04 0.86
C MET A 25 -9.52 15.83 1.45
N ASN A 26 -8.62 15.27 0.65
CA ASN A 26 -7.24 14.92 1.02
C ASN A 26 -7.12 13.92 2.19
N GLY A 27 -8.21 13.26 2.57
CA GLY A 27 -8.21 12.28 3.65
C GLY A 27 -8.06 10.83 3.19
N PHE A 28 -8.18 10.57 1.89
CA PHE A 28 -8.13 9.21 1.33
C PHE A 28 -7.11 9.06 0.22
N MET A 29 -6.54 7.88 0.14
CA MET A 29 -5.77 7.40 -0.99
C MET A 29 -6.62 6.49 -1.86
N VAL A 30 -6.43 6.52 -3.18
CA VAL A 30 -7.16 5.67 -4.13
C VAL A 30 -6.22 4.71 -4.81
N GLY A 31 -6.57 3.41 -4.81
CA GLY A 31 -5.80 2.35 -5.46
C GLY A 31 -6.70 1.33 -6.16
N GLY A 32 -6.08 0.51 -7.02
CA GLY A 32 -6.77 -0.49 -7.83
C GLY A 32 -7.04 0.00 -9.24
N GLY A 33 -6.27 -0.52 -10.21
CA GLY A 33 -6.40 -0.15 -11.62
C GLY A 33 -6.00 1.29 -11.96
N VAL A 34 -5.22 1.95 -11.09
CA VAL A 34 -4.71 3.30 -11.36
C VAL A 34 -3.62 3.23 -12.44
N THR A 35 -3.77 4.10 -13.42
CA THR A 35 -2.84 4.31 -14.55
C THR A 35 -2.67 5.81 -14.80
N VAL A 36 -1.80 6.19 -15.72
CA VAL A 36 -1.63 7.60 -16.13
C VAL A 36 -2.94 8.21 -16.64
N ASP A 37 -3.84 7.40 -17.22
CA ASP A 37 -5.07 7.89 -17.84
C ASP A 37 -6.14 8.32 -16.83
N ASN A 38 -6.11 7.80 -15.59
CA ASN A 38 -7.11 8.09 -14.57
C ASN A 38 -6.54 8.69 -13.27
N ALA A 39 -5.23 8.67 -13.08
CA ALA A 39 -4.60 9.11 -11.84
C ALA A 39 -4.93 10.57 -11.49
N ARG A 40 -4.79 11.47 -12.48
CA ARG A 40 -5.06 12.90 -12.28
C ARG A 40 -6.51 13.18 -11.91
N HIS A 41 -7.45 12.40 -12.45
CA HIS A 41 -8.86 12.51 -12.11
C HIS A 41 -9.08 12.34 -10.60
N PHE A 42 -8.51 11.30 -9.98
CA PHE A 42 -8.66 11.06 -8.53
C PHE A 42 -8.07 12.18 -7.68
N ILE A 43 -6.91 12.72 -8.07
CA ILE A 43 -6.31 13.86 -7.36
C ILE A 43 -7.23 15.09 -7.44
N ILE A 44 -7.80 15.39 -8.63
CA ILE A 44 -8.77 16.50 -8.79
C ILE A 44 -10.04 16.26 -7.97
N GLN A 45 -10.50 15.03 -7.83
CA GLN A 45 -11.65 14.66 -7.00
C GLN A 45 -11.35 14.69 -5.49
N GLY A 46 -10.11 14.96 -5.08
CA GLY A 46 -9.75 15.16 -3.68
C GLY A 46 -9.03 13.99 -3.03
N ALA A 47 -8.50 13.05 -3.81
CA ALA A 47 -7.57 12.07 -3.26
C ALA A 47 -6.27 12.75 -2.80
N SER A 48 -5.75 12.36 -1.63
CA SER A 48 -4.43 12.80 -1.18
C SER A 48 -3.33 12.19 -2.06
N HIS A 49 -3.47 10.90 -2.37
CA HIS A 49 -2.52 10.16 -3.20
C HIS A 49 -3.26 9.12 -4.05
N VAL A 50 -2.59 8.69 -5.11
CA VAL A 50 -2.96 7.51 -5.90
C VAL A 50 -1.94 6.40 -5.66
N ILE A 51 -2.45 5.17 -5.51
CA ILE A 51 -1.64 3.98 -5.26
C ILE A 51 -1.54 3.18 -6.55
N VAL A 52 -0.33 2.92 -7.02
CA VAL A 52 -0.07 2.14 -8.23
C VAL A 52 0.74 0.88 -7.93
N THR A 53 0.38 -0.19 -8.61
CA THR A 53 1.02 -1.51 -8.52
C THR A 53 1.41 -1.99 -9.92
N SER A 54 0.56 -2.79 -10.56
CA SER A 54 0.89 -3.47 -11.82
C SER A 54 1.22 -2.53 -12.99
N TYR A 55 0.73 -1.30 -13.00
CA TYR A 55 1.01 -0.34 -14.07
C TYR A 55 2.49 0.01 -14.21
N VAL A 56 3.23 0.02 -13.09
CA VAL A 56 4.66 0.34 -13.05
C VAL A 56 5.55 -0.90 -13.15
N PHE A 57 4.97 -2.04 -13.51
CA PHE A 57 5.70 -3.27 -13.83
C PHE A 57 5.36 -3.75 -15.24
N LYS A 58 6.34 -4.32 -15.92
CA LYS A 58 6.18 -4.94 -17.23
C LYS A 58 7.14 -6.12 -17.36
N ASP A 59 6.62 -7.25 -17.80
CA ASP A 59 7.41 -8.48 -18.03
C ASP A 59 8.27 -8.87 -16.81
N GLY A 60 7.72 -8.71 -15.60
CA GLY A 60 8.39 -9.03 -14.33
C GLY A 60 9.43 -8.00 -13.86
N LYS A 61 9.54 -6.85 -14.51
CA LYS A 61 10.53 -5.79 -14.20
C LYS A 61 9.85 -4.45 -13.94
N ILE A 62 10.55 -3.58 -13.23
CA ILE A 62 10.12 -2.20 -13.04
C ILE A 62 10.09 -1.50 -14.40
N ASN A 63 8.96 -0.84 -14.69
CA ASN A 63 8.78 -0.03 -15.89
C ASN A 63 9.04 1.44 -15.57
N TYR A 64 10.28 1.86 -15.68
CA TYR A 64 10.70 3.24 -15.39
C TYR A 64 10.03 4.27 -16.29
N GLU A 65 9.71 3.93 -17.55
CA GLU A 65 8.96 4.81 -18.44
C GLU A 65 7.57 5.14 -17.88
N ASN A 66 6.88 4.12 -17.34
CA ASN A 66 5.58 4.34 -16.70
C ASN A 66 5.70 5.07 -15.36
N LEU A 67 6.74 4.83 -14.56
CA LEU A 67 7.04 5.62 -13.36
C LEU A 67 7.23 7.10 -13.71
N ASP A 68 8.05 7.40 -14.73
CA ASP A 68 8.26 8.77 -15.19
C ASP A 68 6.97 9.43 -15.70
N LYS A 69 6.09 8.67 -16.37
CA LYS A 69 4.77 9.16 -16.81
C LYS A 69 3.88 9.50 -15.62
N MET A 70 3.83 8.62 -14.60
CA MET A 70 3.05 8.87 -13.38
C MET A 70 3.52 10.12 -12.64
N VAL A 71 4.84 10.26 -12.44
CA VAL A 71 5.43 11.43 -11.79
C VAL A 71 5.12 12.71 -12.55
N ARG A 72 5.16 12.70 -13.89
CA ARG A 72 4.77 13.86 -14.71
C ARG A 72 3.29 14.19 -14.61
N GLU A 73 2.43 13.20 -14.44
CA GLU A 73 0.97 13.37 -14.43
C GLU A 73 0.45 13.90 -13.09
N VAL A 74 0.91 13.33 -11.97
CA VAL A 74 0.38 13.66 -10.64
C VAL A 74 1.40 14.27 -9.68
N GLY A 75 2.68 14.27 -10.03
CA GLY A 75 3.76 14.61 -9.10
C GLY A 75 4.13 13.42 -8.20
N LYS A 76 5.41 13.34 -7.80
CA LYS A 76 5.85 12.28 -6.88
C LYS A 76 5.17 12.41 -5.51
N GLU A 77 4.81 13.62 -5.10
CA GLU A 77 4.16 13.98 -3.84
C GLU A 77 2.74 13.42 -3.68
N HIS A 78 2.14 12.95 -4.78
CA HIS A 78 0.83 12.32 -4.80
C HIS A 78 0.88 10.84 -5.21
N LEU A 79 2.07 10.25 -5.31
CA LEU A 79 2.24 8.88 -5.76
C LEU A 79 2.67 7.97 -4.63
N VAL A 80 1.90 6.90 -4.39
CA VAL A 80 2.26 5.78 -3.52
C VAL A 80 2.55 4.56 -4.40
N LEU A 81 3.69 3.92 -4.17
CA LEU A 81 4.01 2.64 -4.83
C LEU A 81 3.61 1.49 -3.92
N ASP A 82 2.64 0.69 -4.36
CA ASP A 82 2.31 -0.58 -3.73
C ASP A 82 3.28 -1.66 -4.24
N LEU A 83 4.17 -2.07 -3.36
CA LEU A 83 5.16 -3.12 -3.57
C LEU A 83 4.72 -4.40 -2.84
N SER A 84 3.47 -4.83 -3.07
CA SER A 84 2.95 -6.10 -2.55
C SER A 84 3.94 -7.23 -2.82
N CYS A 85 4.30 -8.00 -1.79
CA CYS A 85 5.36 -8.98 -1.92
C CYS A 85 5.00 -10.36 -1.33
N ARG A 86 5.70 -11.37 -1.81
CA ARG A 86 5.65 -12.74 -1.31
C ARG A 86 7.05 -13.32 -1.12
N LYS A 87 7.19 -14.17 -0.12
CA LYS A 87 8.45 -14.85 0.15
C LYS A 87 8.66 -16.06 -0.77
N LYS A 88 9.84 -16.11 -1.41
CA LYS A 88 10.28 -17.22 -2.24
C LYS A 88 11.78 -17.45 -2.01
N ASP A 89 12.18 -18.67 -1.69
CA ASP A 89 13.57 -19.04 -1.45
C ASP A 89 14.29 -18.14 -0.42
N GLY A 90 13.55 -17.71 0.63
CA GLY A 90 14.06 -16.85 1.70
C GLY A 90 14.14 -15.36 1.37
N ARG A 91 13.61 -14.92 0.22
CA ARG A 91 13.63 -13.52 -0.24
C ARG A 91 12.22 -13.03 -0.55
N TYR A 92 12.00 -11.73 -0.41
CA TYR A 92 10.72 -11.11 -0.74
C TYR A 92 10.75 -10.55 -2.16
N TYR A 93 9.89 -11.05 -3.03
CA TYR A 93 9.74 -10.57 -4.39
C TYR A 93 8.42 -9.82 -4.56
N ILE A 94 8.45 -8.72 -5.29
CA ILE A 94 7.25 -7.99 -5.65
C ILE A 94 6.37 -8.90 -6.52
N VAL A 95 5.06 -8.88 -6.25
CA VAL A 95 4.07 -9.64 -7.01
C VAL A 95 3.04 -8.71 -7.65
N THR A 96 2.58 -9.09 -8.83
CA THR A 96 1.60 -8.36 -9.64
C THR A 96 0.42 -9.25 -10.00
N ASP A 97 -0.52 -8.74 -10.81
CA ASP A 97 -1.69 -9.48 -11.30
C ASP A 97 -2.48 -10.16 -10.16
N ARG A 98 -2.95 -9.36 -9.20
CA ARG A 98 -3.66 -9.84 -8.00
C ARG A 98 -2.82 -10.87 -7.21
N TRP A 99 -1.51 -10.57 -7.06
CA TRP A 99 -0.53 -11.33 -6.30
C TRP A 99 -0.19 -12.71 -6.89
N GLN A 100 -0.55 -12.96 -8.14
CA GLN A 100 -0.35 -14.27 -8.79
C GLN A 100 0.98 -14.41 -9.51
N LYS A 101 1.58 -13.27 -9.94
CA LYS A 101 2.82 -13.29 -10.70
C LYS A 101 3.96 -12.69 -9.89
N PHE A 102 5.02 -13.46 -9.71
CA PHE A 102 6.29 -12.94 -9.21
C PHE A 102 6.97 -12.08 -10.27
N THR A 103 7.57 -10.98 -9.82
CA THR A 103 8.51 -10.20 -10.62
C THR A 103 9.94 -10.66 -10.33
N ASP A 104 10.91 -10.12 -11.08
CA ASP A 104 12.34 -10.32 -10.85
C ASP A 104 12.90 -9.30 -9.81
N THR A 105 12.03 -8.49 -9.21
CA THR A 105 12.42 -7.40 -8.31
C THR A 105 12.20 -7.83 -6.86
N GLU A 106 13.28 -7.84 -6.07
CA GLU A 106 13.23 -8.08 -4.63
C GLU A 106 12.85 -6.79 -3.89
N VAL A 107 12.10 -6.93 -2.79
CA VAL A 107 11.90 -5.86 -1.81
C VAL A 107 13.10 -5.85 -0.88
N THR A 108 13.99 -4.90 -1.06
CA THR A 108 15.19 -4.68 -0.25
C THR A 108 15.35 -3.19 0.05
N VAL A 109 16.20 -2.85 1.01
CA VAL A 109 16.53 -1.44 1.31
C VAL A 109 17.10 -0.72 0.08
N GLU A 110 17.89 -1.42 -0.73
CA GLU A 110 18.47 -0.88 -1.97
C GLU A 110 17.39 -0.57 -3.01
N THR A 111 16.44 -1.50 -3.21
CA THR A 111 15.29 -1.30 -4.11
C THR A 111 14.42 -0.12 -3.66
N LEU A 112 14.18 0.00 -2.36
CA LEU A 112 13.43 1.14 -1.81
C LEU A 112 14.18 2.46 -2.06
N LYS A 113 15.49 2.52 -1.80
CA LYS A 113 16.31 3.70 -2.10
C LYS A 113 16.34 4.07 -3.59
N GLU A 114 16.33 3.10 -4.47
CA GLU A 114 16.27 3.35 -5.91
C GLU A 114 14.95 3.99 -6.35
N LEU A 115 13.84 3.57 -5.74
CA LEU A 115 12.48 3.98 -6.12
C LEU A 115 11.98 5.25 -5.40
N GLU A 116 12.60 5.70 -4.29
CA GLU A 116 12.13 6.85 -3.50
C GLU A 116 12.05 8.18 -4.25
N LYS A 117 12.76 8.31 -5.35
CA LYS A 117 12.68 9.50 -6.20
C LYS A 117 11.38 9.60 -6.99
N TYR A 118 10.60 8.51 -7.05
CA TYR A 118 9.35 8.45 -7.81
C TYR A 118 8.09 8.56 -6.95
N ALA A 119 8.18 8.39 -5.64
CA ALA A 119 7.01 8.30 -4.77
C ALA A 119 7.14 9.14 -3.51
N ALA A 120 6.01 9.42 -2.88
CA ALA A 120 5.93 10.03 -1.55
C ALA A 120 5.93 8.99 -0.44
N GLU A 121 5.46 7.75 -0.73
CA GLU A 121 5.27 6.70 0.25
C GLU A 121 5.31 5.32 -0.43
N TYR A 122 5.68 4.29 0.34
CA TYR A 122 5.51 2.89 -0.03
C TYR A 122 4.40 2.24 0.76
N LEU A 123 3.54 1.48 0.08
CA LEU A 123 2.65 0.49 0.68
C LEU A 123 3.25 -0.89 0.45
N ILE A 124 3.68 -1.55 1.52
CA ILE A 124 4.30 -2.89 1.46
C ILE A 124 3.30 -3.93 1.99
N HIS A 125 2.66 -4.64 1.08
CA HIS A 125 1.66 -5.64 1.43
C HIS A 125 2.28 -7.03 1.55
N ALA A 126 2.29 -7.58 2.76
CA ALA A 126 2.75 -8.94 3.05
C ALA A 126 1.68 -9.96 2.66
N VAL A 127 1.63 -10.36 1.39
CA VAL A 127 0.57 -11.19 0.82
C VAL A 127 0.44 -12.56 1.49
N ASP A 128 1.55 -13.14 1.94
CA ASP A 128 1.57 -14.49 2.51
C ASP A 128 0.88 -14.60 3.87
N VAL A 129 0.69 -13.48 4.59
CA VAL A 129 -0.02 -13.43 5.88
C VAL A 129 -1.41 -12.78 5.76
N GLU A 130 -1.74 -12.18 4.60
CA GLU A 130 -3.01 -11.51 4.40
C GLU A 130 -4.21 -12.46 4.55
N GLY A 131 -5.22 -12.02 5.32
CA GLY A 131 -6.47 -12.76 5.54
C GLY A 131 -6.35 -14.07 6.33
N LYS A 132 -5.15 -14.46 6.78
CA LYS A 132 -4.94 -15.72 7.48
C LYS A 132 -5.09 -15.65 9.00
N LYS A 133 -5.23 -14.46 9.58
CA LYS A 133 -5.20 -14.23 11.05
C LYS A 133 -3.99 -14.90 11.72
N ALA A 134 -2.86 -14.93 11.01
CA ALA A 134 -1.63 -15.62 11.44
C ALA A 134 -0.60 -14.65 12.07
N GLY A 135 -0.98 -13.40 12.26
CA GLY A 135 -0.09 -12.34 12.71
C GLY A 135 0.70 -11.71 11.56
N ILE A 136 1.60 -10.82 11.91
CA ILE A 136 2.42 -10.03 10.99
C ILE A 136 3.64 -10.81 10.47
N ASP A 137 4.24 -10.36 9.37
CA ASP A 137 5.53 -10.87 8.88
C ASP A 137 6.68 -10.10 9.56
N GLU A 138 7.16 -10.63 10.70
CA GLU A 138 8.16 -9.99 11.55
C GLU A 138 9.50 -9.77 10.83
N GLU A 139 9.90 -10.68 9.94
CA GLU A 139 11.14 -10.57 9.17
C GLU A 139 11.06 -9.44 8.14
N LEU A 140 9.94 -9.32 7.44
CA LEU A 140 9.71 -8.24 6.50
C LEU A 140 9.71 -6.88 7.23
N ILE A 141 8.99 -6.76 8.34
CA ILE A 141 8.93 -5.52 9.13
C ILE A 141 10.32 -5.13 9.66
N SER A 142 11.10 -6.09 10.13
CA SER A 142 12.47 -5.83 10.58
C SER A 142 13.35 -5.29 9.47
N MET A 143 13.22 -5.82 8.25
CA MET A 143 13.94 -5.32 7.07
C MET A 143 13.48 -3.90 6.70
N LEU A 144 12.17 -3.62 6.73
CA LEU A 144 11.63 -2.29 6.48
C LEU A 144 12.13 -1.26 7.52
N GLY A 145 12.30 -1.65 8.78
CA GLY A 145 12.85 -0.82 9.85
C GLY A 145 14.31 -0.39 9.64
N GLU A 146 15.05 -1.02 8.71
CA GLU A 146 16.41 -0.61 8.32
C GLU A 146 16.41 0.49 7.24
N TYR A 147 15.27 0.76 6.62
CA TYR A 147 15.15 1.80 5.60
C TYR A 147 14.96 3.19 6.24
N ASP A 148 15.73 4.17 5.76
CA ASP A 148 15.72 5.56 6.23
C ASP A 148 15.40 6.54 5.09
N GLY A 149 14.30 6.33 4.38
CA GLY A 149 13.89 7.18 3.25
C GLY A 149 12.50 7.76 3.42
N ILE A 150 11.68 7.63 2.39
CA ILE A 150 10.28 8.07 2.42
C ILE A 150 9.44 7.14 3.32
N PRO A 151 8.26 7.59 3.81
CA PRO A 151 7.35 6.77 4.62
C PRO A 151 7.09 5.40 4.03
N VAL A 152 6.98 4.40 4.91
CA VAL A 152 6.63 3.02 4.57
C VAL A 152 5.44 2.59 5.41
N THR A 153 4.35 2.23 4.76
CA THR A 153 3.17 1.64 5.40
C THR A 153 3.14 0.13 5.13
N TYR A 154 3.23 -0.65 6.20
CA TYR A 154 3.07 -2.11 6.15
C TYR A 154 1.59 -2.50 6.15
N ALA A 155 1.23 -3.47 5.33
CA ALA A 155 -0.10 -4.08 5.28
C ALA A 155 0.00 -5.61 5.34
N GLY A 156 -0.88 -6.23 6.11
CA GLY A 156 -1.04 -7.68 6.16
C GLY A 156 -0.94 -8.26 7.57
N GLY A 157 -1.88 -9.11 7.91
CA GLY A 157 -1.87 -9.97 9.09
C GLY A 157 -2.08 -9.31 10.45
N VAL A 158 -2.10 -7.99 10.56
CA VAL A 158 -2.37 -7.30 11.84
C VAL A 158 -3.74 -7.69 12.37
N SER A 159 -3.77 -8.23 13.59
CA SER A 159 -4.99 -8.78 14.20
C SER A 159 -5.13 -8.46 15.70
N SER A 160 -4.12 -7.86 16.31
CA SER A 160 -4.09 -7.56 17.74
C SER A 160 -3.25 -6.32 18.07
N PHE A 161 -3.40 -5.79 19.29
CA PHE A 161 -2.52 -4.73 19.82
C PHE A 161 -1.08 -5.21 20.03
N ASP A 162 -0.87 -6.49 20.29
CA ASP A 162 0.47 -7.04 20.38
C ASP A 162 1.19 -7.05 19.02
N ASP A 163 0.44 -7.24 17.91
CA ASP A 163 1.00 -7.06 16.56
C ASP A 163 1.43 -5.62 16.34
N LEU A 164 0.64 -4.62 16.78
CA LEU A 164 1.00 -3.20 16.68
C LEU A 164 2.28 -2.87 17.45
N LYS A 165 2.43 -3.39 18.68
CA LYS A 165 3.66 -3.24 19.46
C LYS A 165 4.87 -3.82 18.74
N LYS A 166 4.72 -5.02 18.17
CA LYS A 166 5.78 -5.66 17.41
C LYS A 166 6.15 -4.86 16.14
N VAL A 167 5.16 -4.31 15.42
CA VAL A 167 5.46 -3.42 14.27
C VAL A 167 6.28 -2.23 14.72
N LYS A 168 5.90 -1.57 15.82
CA LYS A 168 6.63 -0.43 16.39
C LYS A 168 8.07 -0.81 16.77
N GLU A 169 8.25 -1.94 17.48
CA GLU A 169 9.56 -2.42 17.92
C GLU A 169 10.45 -2.83 16.75
N LEU A 170 10.00 -3.77 15.90
CA LEU A 170 10.76 -4.32 14.78
C LEU A 170 10.98 -3.30 13.67
N GLY A 171 9.97 -2.50 13.39
CA GLY A 171 10.02 -1.39 12.43
C GLY A 171 10.74 -0.15 12.94
N LYS A 172 11.29 -0.19 14.18
CA LYS A 172 12.06 0.92 14.82
C LYS A 172 11.28 2.24 14.86
N SER A 173 9.96 2.17 15.03
CA SER A 173 9.05 3.34 14.95
C SER A 173 9.14 4.13 13.62
N LYS A 174 9.55 3.49 12.52
CA LYS A 174 9.65 4.09 11.18
C LYS A 174 8.65 3.50 10.20
N VAL A 175 8.02 2.39 10.56
CA VAL A 175 7.07 1.66 9.71
C VAL A 175 5.67 1.94 10.22
N ASP A 176 4.88 2.60 9.39
CA ASP A 176 3.44 2.78 9.61
C ASP A 176 2.70 1.48 9.31
N VAL A 177 1.45 1.38 9.75
CA VAL A 177 0.65 0.18 9.57
C VAL A 177 -0.76 0.48 9.11
N THR A 178 -1.27 -0.31 8.18
CA THR A 178 -2.70 -0.30 7.86
C THR A 178 -3.40 -1.51 8.47
N ILE A 179 -4.58 -1.30 9.03
CA ILE A 179 -5.41 -2.33 9.64
C ILE A 179 -6.69 -2.45 8.82
N GLY A 180 -6.95 -3.63 8.29
CA GLY A 180 -8.14 -3.92 7.49
C GLY A 180 -9.16 -4.75 8.26
N SER A 181 -9.28 -6.02 7.90
CA SER A 181 -10.29 -6.97 8.40
C SER A 181 -10.30 -7.22 9.92
N ALA A 182 -9.26 -6.78 10.63
CA ALA A 182 -9.21 -6.85 12.09
C ALA A 182 -10.07 -5.78 12.78
N LEU A 183 -10.39 -4.68 12.09
CA LEU A 183 -11.27 -3.64 12.66
C LEU A 183 -12.73 -4.11 12.72
N SER A 184 -13.43 -3.71 13.78
CA SER A 184 -14.83 -4.06 14.02
C SER A 184 -15.78 -3.56 12.92
N ILE A 185 -15.45 -2.46 12.26
CA ILE A 185 -16.19 -1.93 11.10
C ILE A 185 -16.18 -2.88 9.89
N PHE A 186 -15.21 -3.81 9.85
CA PHE A 186 -15.10 -4.86 8.82
C PHE A 186 -15.37 -6.25 9.39
N GLY A 187 -15.96 -6.35 10.60
CA GLY A 187 -16.28 -7.63 11.24
C GLY A 187 -15.15 -8.24 12.06
N GLY A 188 -14.09 -7.52 12.34
CA GLY A 188 -13.01 -7.91 13.26
C GLY A 188 -13.32 -7.56 14.71
N ASP A 189 -12.34 -7.78 15.59
CA ASP A 189 -12.49 -7.62 17.03
C ASP A 189 -11.87 -6.30 17.56
N MET A 190 -11.09 -5.59 16.76
CA MET A 190 -10.44 -4.35 17.17
C MET A 190 -11.36 -3.15 16.96
N GLN A 191 -11.65 -2.41 18.04
CA GLN A 191 -12.41 -1.16 17.94
C GLN A 191 -11.50 -0.04 17.46
N LEU A 192 -11.97 0.78 16.51
CA LEU A 192 -11.21 1.90 15.98
C LEU A 192 -10.79 2.88 17.09
N GLU A 193 -11.71 3.17 18.01
CA GLU A 193 -11.48 4.07 19.13
C GLU A 193 -10.35 3.57 20.06
N ASP A 194 -10.25 2.25 20.25
CA ASP A 194 -9.21 1.67 21.09
C ASP A 194 -7.86 1.68 20.37
N VAL A 195 -7.84 1.48 19.04
CA VAL A 195 -6.63 1.66 18.21
C VAL A 195 -6.13 3.10 18.28
N LEU A 196 -7.03 4.09 18.14
CA LEU A 196 -6.67 5.50 18.22
C LEU A 196 -6.15 5.89 19.61
N LYS A 197 -6.71 5.36 20.69
CA LYS A 197 -6.17 5.56 22.06
C LYS A 197 -4.78 4.96 22.18
N PHE A 198 -4.60 3.72 21.73
CA PHE A 198 -3.32 3.03 21.79
C PHE A 198 -2.20 3.83 21.10
N ILE A 199 -2.47 4.39 19.90
CA ILE A 199 -1.48 5.18 19.16
C ILE A 199 -1.15 6.51 19.88
N ASN A 200 -2.13 7.13 20.55
CA ASN A 200 -1.95 8.42 21.21
C ASN A 200 -1.35 8.32 22.63
N GLU A 201 -1.38 7.16 23.28
CA GLU A 201 -0.86 6.93 24.61
C GLU A 201 0.60 6.44 24.64
N GLU A 202 1.16 6.08 23.51
CA GLU A 202 2.53 5.60 23.32
C GLU A 202 3.44 6.64 22.61
#